data_aea33742ec233e1f4887f28c2b0f5976
#
_entry.id   aea33742ec233e1f4887f28c2b0f5976
#
_cell.length_a   1.000
_cell.length_b   1.000
_cell.length_c   1.000
_cell.angle_alpha   90.00
_cell.angle_beta   90.00
_cell.angle_gamma   90.00
#
_symmetry.space_group_name_H-M   'P 1'
#
loop_
_entity.id
_entity.type
_entity.pdbx_description
1 polymer ?
#
loop_
_entity_poly.entity_id
_entity_poly.type
_entity_poly.pdbx_seq_one_letter_code
_entity_poly.pdbx_strand_id
1 'polypeptide(L)'
;MDLQLTGRTAVVTGASKGIGLACAEALAREGAEVIGISRDAGNLEAARKHLEGLGLKLQVEAVDLTDAEAARRVLEAIPRVDILVNCAGAARRTPPAELDSAALHATMDAKYFTYMHATDPVIRGMAERGSGAIVNVVGQGGRQANPLHIGGGAANAALMLASVGYAQAYAAQGVRVNVINPGMTNTARVDEGLEAAVRATGRPKAELLAEQVAEIPMGRPAEPAEVANVVLFLASPLSSYVTGAIIPMDGAKTSTI
;
A
#
# COMPACT_ATOMS: atom_id res chain seq x y z
N MET A 1 15.63 -18.82 1.63
CA MET A 1 16.36 -17.67 1.06
C MET A 1 16.47 -16.65 2.18
N ASP A 2 17.65 -16.17 2.50
CA ASP A 2 17.80 -15.12 3.51
C ASP A 2 17.54 -13.76 2.86
N LEU A 3 16.52 -13.04 3.32
CA LEU A 3 16.14 -11.72 2.81
C LEU A 3 16.99 -10.58 3.38
N GLN A 4 17.85 -10.84 4.34
CA GLN A 4 18.75 -9.86 4.99
C GLN A 4 17.98 -8.65 5.58
N LEU A 5 16.82 -8.91 6.19
CA LEU A 5 15.96 -7.89 6.79
C LEU A 5 16.14 -7.77 8.31
N THR A 6 16.84 -8.70 8.94
CA THR A 6 17.11 -8.69 10.38
C THR A 6 17.78 -7.38 10.81
N GLY A 7 17.20 -6.71 11.82
CA GLY A 7 17.69 -5.44 12.37
C GLY A 7 17.47 -4.21 11.46
N ARG A 8 16.76 -4.35 10.33
CA ARG A 8 16.32 -3.22 9.51
C ARG A 8 15.09 -2.58 10.12
N THR A 9 15.04 -1.25 10.16
CA THR A 9 13.86 -0.52 10.59
C THR A 9 12.90 -0.34 9.42
N ALA A 10 11.69 -0.88 9.56
CA ALA A 10 10.65 -0.84 8.54
C ALA A 10 9.42 -0.05 9.05
N VAL A 11 9.04 0.99 8.32
CA VAL A 11 7.79 1.71 8.54
C VAL A 11 6.73 1.17 7.57
N VAL A 12 5.58 0.78 8.10
CA VAL A 12 4.44 0.32 7.31
C VAL A 12 3.24 1.21 7.57
N THR A 13 2.82 1.98 6.56
CA THR A 13 1.60 2.77 6.65
C THR A 13 0.37 1.91 6.36
N GLY A 14 -0.76 2.18 7.05
CA GLY A 14 -1.96 1.33 6.95
C GLY A 14 -1.80 -0.04 7.60
N ALA A 15 -0.90 -0.19 8.59
CA ALA A 15 -0.54 -1.44 9.22
C ALA A 15 -1.64 -2.07 10.10
N SER A 16 -2.76 -1.39 10.30
CA SER A 16 -3.78 -1.84 11.25
C SER A 16 -4.66 -2.98 10.74
N LYS A 17 -4.70 -3.24 9.42
CA LYS A 17 -5.53 -4.29 8.81
C LYS A 17 -5.11 -4.62 7.38
N GLY A 18 -5.64 -5.73 6.84
CA GLY A 18 -5.50 -6.12 5.44
C GLY A 18 -4.06 -6.27 4.97
N ILE A 19 -3.73 -5.74 3.80
CA ILE A 19 -2.40 -5.87 3.20
C ILE A 19 -1.31 -5.24 4.08
N GLY A 20 -1.57 -4.06 4.67
CA GLY A 20 -0.58 -3.40 5.52
C GLY A 20 -0.26 -4.21 6.78
N LEU A 21 -1.25 -4.83 7.42
CA LEU A 21 -1.02 -5.73 8.55
C LEU A 21 -0.21 -6.97 8.13
N ALA A 22 -0.57 -7.58 6.99
CA ALA A 22 0.19 -8.72 6.46
C ALA A 22 1.65 -8.35 6.12
N CYS A 23 1.90 -7.15 5.60
CA CYS A 23 3.27 -6.65 5.36
C CYS A 23 4.03 -6.46 6.68
N ALA A 24 3.38 -5.88 7.70
CA ALA A 24 3.99 -5.68 9.01
C ALA A 24 4.36 -7.02 9.68
N GLU A 25 3.45 -8.00 9.62
CA GLU A 25 3.69 -9.34 10.12
C GLU A 25 4.84 -10.02 9.37
N ALA A 26 4.83 -9.99 8.04
CA ALA A 26 5.85 -10.61 7.22
C ALA A 26 7.25 -10.01 7.47
N LEU A 27 7.38 -8.68 7.56
CA LEU A 27 8.62 -7.99 7.89
C LEU A 27 9.12 -8.35 9.30
N ALA A 28 8.21 -8.41 10.29
CA ALA A 28 8.57 -8.80 11.65
C ALA A 28 9.05 -10.26 11.74
N ARG A 29 8.48 -11.18 10.95
CA ARG A 29 8.92 -12.58 10.86
C ARG A 29 10.34 -12.71 10.29
N GLU A 30 10.73 -11.81 9.39
CA GLU A 30 12.09 -11.73 8.83
C GLU A 30 13.06 -10.94 9.73
N GLY A 31 12.66 -10.62 10.97
CA GLY A 31 13.50 -9.98 11.98
C GLY A 31 13.68 -8.46 11.82
N ALA A 32 12.86 -7.80 11.02
CA ALA A 32 12.85 -6.35 10.94
C ALA A 32 12.21 -5.73 12.21
N GLU A 33 12.67 -4.54 12.58
CA GLU A 33 12.03 -3.68 13.58
C GLU A 33 10.90 -2.91 12.91
N VAL A 34 9.64 -3.30 13.18
CA VAL A 34 8.49 -2.77 12.45
C VAL A 34 7.76 -1.71 13.25
N ILE A 35 7.53 -0.56 12.60
CA ILE A 35 6.70 0.55 13.08
C ILE A 35 5.47 0.66 12.19
N GLY A 36 4.31 0.34 12.74
CA GLY A 36 3.02 0.41 12.05
C GLY A 36 2.35 1.77 12.26
N ILE A 37 1.96 2.40 11.17
CA ILE A 37 1.27 3.71 11.18
C ILE A 37 -0.16 3.55 10.66
N SER A 38 -1.15 4.11 11.38
CA SER A 38 -2.53 4.24 10.93
C SER A 38 -3.25 5.33 11.72
N ARG A 39 -4.41 5.78 11.26
CA ARG A 39 -5.20 6.83 11.95
C ARG A 39 -5.89 6.35 13.22
N ASP A 40 -6.34 5.11 13.22
CA ASP A 40 -7.15 4.53 14.28
C ASP A 40 -6.27 3.79 15.29
N ALA A 41 -6.13 4.37 16.48
CA ALA A 41 -5.33 3.83 17.56
C ALA A 41 -5.87 2.46 18.07
N GLY A 42 -7.19 2.27 18.06
CA GLY A 42 -7.81 1.01 18.50
C GLY A 42 -7.49 -0.14 17.55
N ASN A 43 -7.59 0.10 16.23
CA ASN A 43 -7.20 -0.89 15.22
C ASN A 43 -5.68 -1.18 15.25
N LEU A 44 -4.84 -0.18 15.52
CA LEU A 44 -3.39 -0.38 15.69
C LEU A 44 -3.07 -1.23 16.92
N GLU A 45 -3.74 -0.97 18.03
CA GLU A 45 -3.56 -1.77 19.24
C GLU A 45 -4.03 -3.22 19.05
N ALA A 46 -5.11 -3.44 18.30
CA ALA A 46 -5.53 -4.78 17.90
C ALA A 46 -4.48 -5.48 17.02
N ALA A 47 -3.88 -4.76 16.06
CA ALA A 47 -2.80 -5.27 15.22
C ALA A 47 -1.54 -5.60 16.05
N ARG A 48 -1.17 -4.74 17.00
CA ARG A 48 -0.06 -4.98 17.91
C ARG A 48 -0.26 -6.25 18.73
N LYS A 49 -1.44 -6.42 19.33
CA LYS A 49 -1.79 -7.64 20.09
C LYS A 49 -1.82 -8.90 19.23
N HIS A 50 -2.27 -8.78 17.98
CA HIS A 50 -2.24 -9.88 17.02
C HIS A 50 -0.79 -10.36 16.78
N LEU A 51 0.14 -9.46 16.47
CA LEU A 51 1.54 -9.80 16.28
C LEU A 51 2.19 -10.34 17.57
N GLU A 52 1.88 -9.74 18.71
CA GLU A 52 2.36 -10.21 20.02
C GLU A 52 1.91 -11.65 20.31
N GLY A 53 0.66 -12.01 19.96
CA GLY A 53 0.15 -13.39 20.04
C GLY A 53 0.91 -14.38 19.14
N LEU A 54 1.61 -13.90 18.11
CA LEU A 54 2.50 -14.67 17.24
C LEU A 54 3.97 -14.65 17.70
N GLY A 55 4.27 -14.03 18.83
CA GLY A 55 5.65 -13.85 19.33
C GLY A 55 6.44 -12.76 18.59
N LEU A 56 5.76 -11.89 17.83
CA LEU A 56 6.36 -10.82 17.04
C LEU A 56 6.16 -9.47 17.73
N LYS A 57 6.99 -8.48 17.38
CA LYS A 57 6.89 -7.12 17.90
C LYS A 57 6.40 -6.18 16.82
N LEU A 58 5.49 -5.27 17.19
CA LEU A 58 5.05 -4.16 16.38
C LEU A 58 5.02 -2.89 17.26
N GLN A 59 5.81 -1.89 16.91
CA GLN A 59 5.64 -0.55 17.43
C GLN A 59 4.51 0.13 16.66
N VAL A 60 3.72 0.99 17.29
CA VAL A 60 2.57 1.61 16.65
C VAL A 60 2.52 3.11 16.89
N GLU A 61 2.21 3.86 15.83
CA GLU A 61 2.05 5.31 15.85
C GLU A 61 0.71 5.70 15.19
N ALA A 62 -0.16 6.32 15.99
CA ALA A 62 -1.47 6.76 15.51
C ALA A 62 -1.37 8.17 14.92
N VAL A 63 -1.43 8.27 13.58
CA VAL A 63 -1.39 9.57 12.89
C VAL A 63 -2.23 9.55 11.62
N ASP A 64 -2.89 10.67 11.32
CA ASP A 64 -3.55 10.88 10.04
C ASP A 64 -2.53 11.41 9.02
N LEU A 65 -2.16 10.57 8.07
CA LEU A 65 -1.20 10.92 7.02
C LEU A 65 -1.79 11.86 5.95
N THR A 66 -3.05 12.24 6.02
CA THR A 66 -3.59 13.34 5.21
C THR A 66 -3.13 14.71 5.72
N ASP A 67 -2.74 14.79 7.01
CA ASP A 67 -2.06 15.95 7.60
C ASP A 67 -0.54 15.84 7.38
N ALA A 68 -0.03 16.66 6.47
CA ALA A 68 1.39 16.66 6.08
C ALA A 68 2.33 16.96 7.26
N GLU A 69 1.95 17.89 8.14
CA GLU A 69 2.76 18.30 9.29
C GLU A 69 2.77 17.22 10.37
N ALA A 70 1.63 16.57 10.62
CA ALA A 70 1.57 15.45 11.55
C ALA A 70 2.40 14.25 11.03
N ALA A 71 2.28 13.93 9.75
CA ALA A 71 3.06 12.89 9.09
C ALA A 71 4.57 13.18 9.21
N ARG A 72 4.99 14.40 8.89
CA ARG A 72 6.38 14.83 8.97
C ARG A 72 6.94 14.70 10.39
N ARG A 73 6.23 15.24 11.41
CA ARG A 73 6.68 15.15 12.81
C ARG A 73 6.92 13.72 13.27
N VAL A 74 6.00 12.81 12.94
CA VAL A 74 6.11 11.40 13.37
C VAL A 74 7.26 10.70 12.65
N LEU A 75 7.40 10.90 11.34
CA LEU A 75 8.40 10.20 10.55
C LEU A 75 9.81 10.72 10.75
N GLU A 76 9.99 12.04 10.95
CA GLU A 76 11.28 12.64 11.29
C GLU A 76 11.75 12.27 12.73
N ALA A 77 10.82 11.92 13.62
CA ALA A 77 11.16 11.44 14.96
C ALA A 77 11.72 10.00 14.97
N ILE A 78 11.57 9.25 13.89
CA ILE A 78 12.15 7.91 13.75
C ILE A 78 13.62 8.06 13.33
N PRO A 79 14.60 7.66 14.17
CA PRO A 79 16.01 7.95 13.92
C PRO A 79 16.56 7.39 12.61
N ARG A 80 15.99 6.27 12.18
CA ARG A 80 16.39 5.58 10.95
C ARG A 80 15.20 4.82 10.35
N VAL A 81 14.95 4.99 9.07
CA VAL A 81 14.03 4.19 8.30
C VAL A 81 14.78 3.57 7.13
N ASP A 82 14.93 2.24 7.11
CA ASP A 82 15.57 1.49 6.02
C ASP A 82 14.56 1.11 4.93
N ILE A 83 13.32 0.85 5.37
CA ILE A 83 12.23 0.37 4.51
C ILE A 83 10.98 1.19 4.81
N LEU A 84 10.34 1.72 3.75
CA LEU A 84 9.02 2.32 3.84
C LEU A 84 8.04 1.53 2.96
N VAL A 85 7.00 0.98 3.57
CA VAL A 85 5.89 0.34 2.85
C VAL A 85 4.66 1.26 2.92
N ASN A 86 4.35 1.92 1.83
CA ASN A 86 3.15 2.72 1.71
C ASN A 86 1.95 1.83 1.34
N CYS A 87 1.06 1.62 2.30
CA CYS A 87 -0.17 0.85 2.15
C CYS A 87 -1.40 1.58 2.71
N ALA A 88 -1.19 2.71 3.40
CA ALA A 88 -2.29 3.56 3.87
C ALA A 88 -3.00 4.21 2.69
N GLY A 89 -4.29 4.43 2.85
CA GLY A 89 -5.09 5.18 1.88
C GLY A 89 -6.34 4.43 1.43
N ALA A 90 -7.39 5.21 1.26
CA ALA A 90 -8.72 4.73 0.96
C ALA A 90 -9.34 5.60 -0.13
N ALA A 91 -9.21 5.18 -1.37
CA ALA A 91 -10.05 5.73 -2.42
C ALA A 91 -11.44 5.05 -2.34
N ARG A 92 -12.44 5.80 -1.91
CA ARG A 92 -13.82 5.32 -1.87
C ARG A 92 -14.31 5.09 -3.30
N ARG A 93 -15.02 3.98 -3.52
CA ARG A 93 -15.73 3.77 -4.78
C ARG A 93 -16.99 4.64 -4.79
N THR A 94 -17.13 5.48 -5.82
CA THR A 94 -18.18 6.46 -5.94
C THR A 94 -18.85 6.31 -7.31
N PRO A 95 -20.17 6.08 -7.37
CA PRO A 95 -20.90 6.08 -8.63
C PRO A 95 -20.68 7.40 -9.38
N PRO A 96 -20.61 7.41 -10.74
CA PRO A 96 -20.38 8.63 -11.51
C PRO A 96 -21.38 9.75 -11.23
N ALA A 97 -22.63 9.40 -10.93
CA ALA A 97 -23.69 10.36 -10.61
C ALA A 97 -23.48 11.08 -9.24
N GLU A 98 -22.65 10.50 -8.37
CA GLU A 98 -22.32 11.06 -7.04
C GLU A 98 -20.93 11.71 -7.04
N LEU A 99 -20.20 11.67 -8.16
CA LEU A 99 -18.83 12.15 -8.26
C LEU A 99 -18.82 13.66 -8.55
N ASP A 100 -18.30 14.41 -7.61
CA ASP A 100 -18.08 15.86 -7.72
C ASP A 100 -16.62 16.24 -7.48
N SER A 101 -16.30 17.51 -7.60
CA SER A 101 -14.95 18.04 -7.38
C SER A 101 -14.46 17.79 -5.95
N ALA A 102 -15.33 17.88 -4.95
CA ALA A 102 -14.96 17.65 -3.54
C ALA A 102 -14.59 16.17 -3.30
N ALA A 103 -15.35 15.24 -3.87
CA ALA A 103 -15.04 13.80 -3.82
C ALA A 103 -13.71 13.45 -4.50
N LEU A 104 -13.39 14.13 -5.62
CA LEU A 104 -12.11 13.96 -6.30
C LEU A 104 -10.95 14.46 -5.45
N HIS A 105 -11.04 15.66 -4.85
CA HIS A 105 -10.03 16.20 -3.94
C HIS A 105 -9.84 15.26 -2.73
N ALA A 106 -10.93 14.89 -2.05
CA ALA A 106 -10.88 13.98 -0.91
C ALA A 106 -10.20 12.62 -1.25
N THR A 107 -10.41 12.12 -2.48
CA THR A 107 -9.75 10.90 -2.93
C THR A 107 -8.25 11.09 -3.14
N MET A 108 -7.82 12.21 -3.72
CA MET A 108 -6.40 12.54 -3.88
C MET A 108 -5.72 12.69 -2.51
N ASP A 109 -6.35 13.38 -1.57
CA ASP A 109 -5.85 13.54 -0.20
C ASP A 109 -5.70 12.18 0.49
N ALA A 110 -6.77 11.37 0.46
CA ALA A 110 -6.79 10.08 1.14
C ALA A 110 -5.90 9.00 0.51
N LYS A 111 -5.45 9.17 -0.74
CA LYS A 111 -4.63 8.17 -1.44
C LYS A 111 -3.28 8.74 -1.87
N TYR A 112 -3.25 9.73 -2.76
CA TYR A 112 -2.01 10.26 -3.33
C TYR A 112 -1.17 11.00 -2.29
N PHE A 113 -1.75 12.00 -1.63
CA PHE A 113 -1.01 12.82 -0.68
C PHE A 113 -0.61 12.04 0.57
N THR A 114 -1.41 11.08 1.04
CA THR A 114 -1.03 10.17 2.12
C THR A 114 0.30 9.47 1.87
N TYR A 115 0.56 9.02 0.62
CA TYR A 115 1.84 8.40 0.25
C TYR A 115 2.96 9.42 0.12
N MET A 116 2.67 10.60 -0.43
CA MET A 116 3.67 11.66 -0.60
C MET A 116 4.13 12.22 0.75
N HIS A 117 3.20 12.46 1.68
CA HIS A 117 3.52 12.92 3.02
C HIS A 117 4.36 11.92 3.82
N ALA A 118 4.19 10.61 3.58
CA ALA A 118 5.05 9.61 4.18
C ALA A 118 6.41 9.48 3.47
N THR A 119 6.44 9.64 2.16
CA THR A 119 7.66 9.47 1.36
C THR A 119 8.64 10.63 1.54
N ASP A 120 8.16 11.88 1.53
CA ASP A 120 9.01 13.07 1.53
C ASP A 120 10.00 13.14 2.70
N PRO A 121 9.60 13.01 3.97
CA PRO A 121 10.55 13.05 5.09
C PRO A 121 11.50 11.85 5.12
N VAL A 122 11.05 10.67 4.66
CA VAL A 122 11.82 9.43 4.75
C VAL A 122 12.88 9.33 3.65
N ILE A 123 12.54 9.69 2.41
CA ILE A 123 13.43 9.49 1.25
C ILE A 123 14.70 10.32 1.34
N ARG A 124 14.64 11.52 1.94
CA ARG A 124 15.81 12.38 2.13
C ARG A 124 16.83 11.73 3.05
N GLY A 125 16.38 11.23 4.21
CA GLY A 125 17.26 10.52 5.12
C GLY A 125 17.82 9.21 4.54
N MET A 126 17.07 8.51 3.70
CA MET A 126 17.58 7.36 2.94
C MET A 126 18.67 7.77 1.95
N ALA A 127 18.48 8.86 1.21
CA ALA A 127 19.43 9.39 0.24
C ALA A 127 20.74 9.85 0.90
N GLU A 128 20.66 10.55 2.03
CA GLU A 128 21.82 10.98 2.80
C GLU A 128 22.66 9.79 3.29
N ARG A 129 22.02 8.67 3.65
CA ARG A 129 22.70 7.44 4.07
C ARG A 129 23.18 6.56 2.92
N GLY A 130 22.81 6.88 1.69
CA GLY A 130 23.16 6.09 0.51
C GLY A 130 22.41 4.73 0.43
N SER A 131 21.30 4.55 1.15
CA SER A 131 20.54 3.31 1.12
C SER A 131 19.10 3.46 1.59
N GLY A 132 18.16 2.79 0.92
CA GLY A 132 16.76 2.73 1.32
C GLY A 132 15.91 1.95 0.32
N ALA A 133 14.77 1.43 0.78
CA ALA A 133 13.78 0.79 -0.07
C ALA A 133 12.38 1.31 0.23
N ILE A 134 11.70 1.81 -0.80
CA ILE A 134 10.30 2.24 -0.71
C ILE A 134 9.46 1.33 -1.59
N VAL A 135 8.42 0.73 -1.02
CA VAL A 135 7.46 -0.11 -1.74
C VAL A 135 6.06 0.49 -1.59
N ASN A 136 5.51 0.93 -2.71
CA ASN A 136 4.18 1.53 -2.77
C ASN A 136 3.14 0.49 -3.20
N VAL A 137 2.22 0.14 -2.30
CA VAL A 137 1.09 -0.76 -2.60
C VAL A 137 -0.06 0.05 -3.15
N VAL A 138 -0.11 0.20 -4.47
CA VAL A 138 -0.98 1.17 -5.15
C VAL A 138 -2.32 0.54 -5.53
N GLY A 139 -2.34 -0.35 -6.49
CA GLY A 139 -3.53 -1.05 -6.97
C GLY A 139 -3.77 -0.93 -8.47
N GLN A 140 -4.37 -1.96 -9.02
CA GLN A 140 -4.58 -2.16 -10.45
C GLN A 140 -5.44 -1.09 -11.12
N GLY A 141 -6.32 -0.41 -10.36
CA GLY A 141 -7.21 0.63 -10.88
C GLY A 141 -6.53 1.83 -11.54
N GLY A 142 -5.22 2.01 -11.39
CA GLY A 142 -4.47 3.04 -12.09
C GLY A 142 -4.02 2.67 -13.50
N ARG A 143 -4.13 1.39 -13.88
CA ARG A 143 -3.85 0.88 -15.23
C ARG A 143 -5.12 0.52 -16.00
N GLN A 144 -6.20 0.23 -15.28
CA GLN A 144 -7.47 -0.19 -15.85
C GLN A 144 -8.59 0.72 -15.34
N ALA A 145 -9.26 1.42 -16.25
CA ALA A 145 -10.36 2.30 -15.92
C ALA A 145 -11.54 1.52 -15.33
N ASN A 146 -12.14 2.08 -14.27
CA ASN A 146 -13.38 1.55 -13.70
C ASN A 146 -14.30 2.74 -13.37
N PRO A 147 -15.54 2.77 -13.91
CA PRO A 147 -16.49 3.86 -13.68
C PRO A 147 -16.82 4.13 -12.21
N LEU A 148 -16.78 3.10 -11.36
CA LEU A 148 -16.99 3.25 -9.91
C LEU A 148 -15.72 3.68 -9.16
N HIS A 149 -14.59 3.84 -9.86
CA HIS A 149 -13.29 4.12 -9.23
C HIS A 149 -12.50 5.21 -9.95
N ILE A 150 -13.19 6.19 -10.56
CA ILE A 150 -12.55 7.26 -11.35
C ILE A 150 -11.50 8.00 -10.53
N GLY A 151 -11.86 8.57 -9.39
CA GLY A 151 -10.91 9.31 -8.54
C GLY A 151 -9.77 8.42 -8.02
N GLY A 152 -10.09 7.21 -7.56
CA GLY A 152 -9.08 6.26 -7.06
C GLY A 152 -8.16 5.74 -8.16
N GLY A 153 -8.69 5.53 -9.37
CA GLY A 153 -7.90 5.19 -10.55
C GLY A 153 -6.91 6.29 -10.92
N ALA A 154 -7.37 7.54 -10.93
CA ALA A 154 -6.52 8.71 -11.18
C ALA A 154 -5.41 8.84 -10.12
N ALA A 155 -5.75 8.70 -8.82
CA ALA A 155 -4.77 8.74 -7.74
C ALA A 155 -3.74 7.60 -7.85
N ASN A 156 -4.18 6.40 -8.20
CA ASN A 156 -3.29 5.26 -8.42
C ASN A 156 -2.34 5.49 -9.61
N ALA A 157 -2.83 6.04 -10.73
CA ALA A 157 -2.01 6.37 -11.90
C ALA A 157 -0.95 7.44 -11.55
N ALA A 158 -1.36 8.48 -10.82
CA ALA A 158 -0.45 9.51 -10.31
C ALA A 158 0.64 8.92 -9.41
N LEU A 159 0.28 8.01 -8.49
CA LEU A 159 1.23 7.33 -7.60
C LEU A 159 2.23 6.47 -8.38
N MET A 160 1.79 5.75 -9.41
CA MET A 160 2.70 4.95 -10.25
C MET A 160 3.72 5.84 -10.94
N LEU A 161 3.27 6.93 -11.58
CA LEU A 161 4.17 7.84 -12.28
C LEU A 161 5.13 8.56 -11.31
N ALA A 162 4.63 9.05 -10.18
CA ALA A 162 5.45 9.67 -9.14
C ALA A 162 6.50 8.70 -8.58
N SER A 163 6.13 7.43 -8.37
CA SER A 163 7.06 6.39 -7.88
C SER A 163 8.21 6.15 -8.84
N VAL A 164 7.95 6.11 -10.16
CA VAL A 164 9.00 6.00 -11.18
C VAL A 164 9.88 7.25 -11.19
N GLY A 165 9.28 8.44 -11.04
CA GLY A 165 10.02 9.71 -10.93
C GLY A 165 10.95 9.72 -9.72
N TYR A 166 10.47 9.28 -8.55
CA TYR A 166 11.32 9.13 -7.35
C TYR A 166 12.43 8.10 -7.56
N ALA A 167 12.13 6.96 -8.20
CA ALA A 167 13.14 5.96 -8.51
C ALA A 167 14.29 6.54 -9.35
N GLN A 168 13.97 7.29 -10.40
CA GLN A 168 14.96 7.96 -11.25
C GLN A 168 15.75 9.01 -10.49
N ALA A 169 15.08 9.83 -9.68
CA ALA A 169 15.72 10.93 -8.95
C ALA A 169 16.70 10.44 -7.88
N TYR A 170 16.41 9.31 -7.23
CA TYR A 170 17.15 8.86 -6.05
C TYR A 170 17.97 7.58 -6.23
N ALA A 171 17.94 6.95 -7.41
CA ALA A 171 18.71 5.73 -7.68
C ALA A 171 20.21 5.91 -7.46
N ALA A 172 20.79 7.05 -7.90
CA ALA A 172 22.21 7.36 -7.72
C ALA A 172 22.61 7.51 -6.23
N GLN A 173 21.65 7.81 -5.36
CA GLN A 173 21.84 7.86 -3.91
C GLN A 173 21.49 6.51 -3.23
N GLY A 174 21.39 5.42 -3.96
CA GLY A 174 21.16 4.07 -3.39
C GLY A 174 19.74 3.84 -2.87
N VAL A 175 18.75 4.68 -3.23
CA VAL A 175 17.36 4.50 -2.83
C VAL A 175 16.58 3.85 -3.97
N ARG A 176 15.87 2.76 -3.67
CA ARG A 176 14.99 2.06 -4.59
C ARG A 176 13.54 2.36 -4.29
N VAL A 177 12.75 2.64 -5.32
CA VAL A 177 11.31 2.89 -5.20
C VAL A 177 10.58 2.01 -6.21
N ASN A 178 9.71 1.13 -5.71
CA ASN A 178 8.95 0.20 -6.54
C ASN A 178 7.46 0.23 -6.18
N VAL A 179 6.65 -0.21 -7.11
CA VAL A 179 5.20 -0.26 -6.99
C VAL A 179 4.72 -1.70 -7.11
N ILE A 180 3.77 -2.06 -6.27
CA ILE A 180 2.95 -3.27 -6.42
C ILE A 180 1.53 -2.83 -6.72
N ASN A 181 0.92 -3.44 -7.72
CA ASN A 181 -0.46 -3.21 -8.12
C ASN A 181 -1.32 -4.45 -7.82
N PRO A 182 -1.81 -4.63 -6.59
CA PRO A 182 -2.75 -5.70 -6.30
C PRO A 182 -4.05 -5.53 -7.08
N GLY A 183 -4.58 -6.64 -7.58
CA GLY A 183 -5.96 -6.75 -8.02
C GLY A 183 -6.91 -6.97 -6.83
N MET A 184 -7.92 -7.81 -7.02
CA MET A 184 -8.81 -8.21 -5.94
C MET A 184 -8.00 -8.99 -4.88
N THR A 185 -7.99 -8.50 -3.65
CA THR A 185 -7.28 -9.10 -2.52
C THR A 185 -8.27 -9.28 -1.37
N ASN A 186 -8.23 -10.43 -0.72
CA ASN A 186 -9.17 -10.89 0.31
C ASN A 186 -9.07 -10.03 1.60
N THR A 187 -9.71 -8.88 1.58
CA THR A 187 -9.74 -7.88 2.65
C THR A 187 -11.15 -7.27 2.75
N ALA A 188 -11.45 -6.57 3.82
CA ALA A 188 -12.71 -5.83 3.97
C ALA A 188 -13.01 -4.85 2.81
N ARG A 189 -11.99 -4.48 2.03
CA ARG A 189 -12.14 -3.64 0.82
C ARG A 189 -12.96 -4.29 -0.28
N VAL A 190 -12.97 -5.61 -0.38
CA VAL A 190 -13.81 -6.34 -1.33
C VAL A 190 -15.27 -6.07 -1.01
N ASP A 191 -15.65 -6.17 0.26
CA ASP A 191 -17.02 -5.91 0.72
C ASP A 191 -17.45 -4.47 0.45
N GLU A 192 -16.62 -3.48 0.81
CA GLU A 192 -16.87 -2.07 0.52
C GLU A 192 -17.10 -1.82 -0.98
N GLY A 193 -16.29 -2.46 -1.83
CA GLY A 193 -16.42 -2.36 -3.28
C GLY A 193 -17.69 -2.99 -3.84
N LEU A 194 -18.07 -4.15 -3.31
CA LEU A 194 -19.30 -4.84 -3.69
C LEU A 194 -20.55 -4.06 -3.25
N GLU A 195 -20.54 -3.47 -2.05
CA GLU A 195 -21.63 -2.60 -1.59
C GLU A 195 -21.84 -1.39 -2.51
N ALA A 196 -20.76 -0.77 -2.98
CA ALA A 196 -20.86 0.31 -3.97
C ALA A 196 -21.45 -0.19 -5.31
N ALA A 197 -21.07 -1.39 -5.75
CA ALA A 197 -21.62 -1.99 -6.97
C ALA A 197 -23.09 -2.37 -6.82
N VAL A 198 -23.50 -2.89 -5.65
CA VAL A 198 -24.93 -3.15 -5.34
C VAL A 198 -25.74 -1.86 -5.40
N ARG A 199 -25.25 -0.77 -4.78
CA ARG A 199 -25.94 0.53 -4.87
C ARG A 199 -26.08 1.05 -6.29
N ALA A 200 -25.07 0.85 -7.12
CA ALA A 200 -25.06 1.32 -8.50
C ALA A 200 -25.95 0.48 -9.45
N THR A 201 -26.11 -0.82 -9.19
CA THR A 201 -26.73 -1.76 -10.14
C THR A 201 -28.03 -2.38 -9.64
N GLY A 202 -28.29 -2.37 -8.34
CA GLY A 202 -29.41 -3.09 -7.70
C GLY A 202 -29.25 -4.61 -7.69
N ARG A 203 -28.09 -5.15 -8.15
CA ARG A 203 -27.88 -6.60 -8.29
C ARG A 203 -27.41 -7.23 -6.98
N PRO A 204 -27.69 -8.55 -6.76
CA PRO A 204 -27.24 -9.26 -5.57
C PRO A 204 -25.72 -9.29 -5.42
N LYS A 205 -25.23 -9.06 -4.21
CA LYS A 205 -23.78 -9.04 -3.86
C LYS A 205 -23.06 -10.33 -4.30
N ALA A 206 -23.71 -11.48 -4.11
CA ALA A 206 -23.13 -12.79 -4.46
C ALA A 206 -22.87 -12.95 -5.96
N GLU A 207 -23.79 -12.46 -6.82
CA GLU A 207 -23.63 -12.49 -8.27
C GLU A 207 -22.46 -11.58 -8.70
N LEU A 208 -22.42 -10.36 -8.16
CA LEU A 208 -21.37 -9.40 -8.47
C LEU A 208 -19.99 -9.91 -8.04
N LEU A 209 -19.89 -10.59 -6.89
CA LEU A 209 -18.67 -11.24 -6.44
C LEU A 209 -18.25 -12.36 -7.40
N ALA A 210 -19.18 -13.24 -7.76
CA ALA A 210 -18.89 -14.37 -8.66
C ALA A 210 -18.40 -13.89 -10.03
N GLU A 211 -19.01 -12.84 -10.60
CA GLU A 211 -18.57 -12.24 -11.84
C GLU A 211 -17.15 -11.65 -11.73
N GLN A 212 -16.88 -10.89 -10.68
CA GLN A 212 -15.55 -10.30 -10.48
C GLN A 212 -14.47 -11.36 -10.30
N VAL A 213 -14.78 -12.48 -9.64
CA VAL A 213 -13.86 -13.61 -9.49
C VAL A 213 -13.66 -14.34 -10.82
N ALA A 214 -14.73 -14.53 -11.61
CA ALA A 214 -14.66 -15.17 -12.93
C ALA A 214 -13.77 -14.40 -13.92
N GLU A 215 -13.63 -13.08 -13.75
CA GLU A 215 -12.71 -12.26 -14.55
C GLU A 215 -11.23 -12.46 -14.20
N ILE A 216 -10.91 -13.17 -13.13
CA ILE A 216 -9.53 -13.44 -12.71
C ILE A 216 -9.12 -14.80 -13.29
N PRO A 217 -8.14 -14.89 -14.22
CA PRO A 217 -7.73 -16.16 -14.80
C PRO A 217 -7.25 -17.20 -13.78
N MET A 218 -6.67 -16.77 -12.65
CA MET A 218 -6.35 -17.67 -11.54
C MET A 218 -7.56 -18.17 -10.75
N GLY A 219 -8.78 -17.72 -11.05
CA GLY A 219 -10.05 -18.18 -10.46
C GLY A 219 -10.28 -17.78 -9.00
N ARG A 220 -9.46 -16.91 -8.42
CA ARG A 220 -9.58 -16.47 -7.02
C ARG A 220 -8.97 -15.08 -6.78
N PRO A 221 -9.40 -14.37 -5.74
CA PRO A 221 -8.67 -13.23 -5.21
C PRO A 221 -7.31 -13.64 -4.65
N ALA A 222 -6.38 -12.69 -4.55
CA ALA A 222 -5.14 -12.88 -3.81
C ALA A 222 -5.39 -12.81 -2.29
N GLU A 223 -4.56 -13.49 -1.52
CA GLU A 223 -4.48 -13.30 -0.07
C GLU A 223 -3.52 -12.16 0.27
N PRO A 224 -3.75 -11.39 1.36
CA PRO A 224 -2.85 -10.33 1.80
C PRO A 224 -1.40 -10.78 1.96
N ALA A 225 -1.17 -12.01 2.40
CA ALA A 225 0.16 -12.60 2.55
C ALA A 225 0.89 -12.76 1.21
N GLU A 226 0.18 -13.04 0.11
CA GLU A 226 0.79 -13.13 -1.22
C GLU A 226 1.35 -11.77 -1.67
N VAL A 227 0.64 -10.68 -1.34
CA VAL A 227 1.12 -9.31 -1.59
C VAL A 227 2.34 -9.01 -0.71
N ALA A 228 2.28 -9.37 0.58
CA ALA A 228 3.37 -9.17 1.52
C ALA A 228 4.66 -9.88 1.09
N ASN A 229 4.58 -11.07 0.50
CA ASN A 229 5.75 -11.79 -0.02
C ASN A 229 6.51 -11.01 -1.10
N VAL A 230 5.78 -10.32 -2.00
CA VAL A 230 6.42 -9.48 -3.02
C VAL A 230 6.97 -8.19 -2.40
N VAL A 231 6.28 -7.63 -1.39
CA VAL A 231 6.82 -6.50 -0.61
C VAL A 231 8.15 -6.87 0.04
N LEU A 232 8.26 -8.04 0.70
CA LEU A 232 9.50 -8.53 1.30
C LEU A 232 10.65 -8.59 0.29
N PHE A 233 10.40 -9.18 -0.89
CA PHE A 233 11.42 -9.25 -1.95
C PHE A 233 11.88 -7.86 -2.38
N LEU A 234 10.94 -6.93 -2.63
CA LEU A 234 11.28 -5.57 -3.07
C LEU A 234 11.94 -4.73 -1.98
N ALA A 235 11.65 -4.98 -0.71
CA ALA A 235 12.29 -4.35 0.43
C ALA A 235 13.72 -4.87 0.66
N SER A 236 13.98 -6.11 0.27
CA SER A 236 15.22 -6.83 0.51
C SER A 236 16.37 -6.36 -0.41
N PRO A 237 17.65 -6.46 0.04
CA PRO A 237 18.81 -6.28 -0.82
C PRO A 237 18.87 -7.24 -2.01
N LEU A 238 18.15 -8.37 -1.98
CA LEU A 238 18.07 -9.31 -3.10
C LEU A 238 17.48 -8.68 -4.36
N SER A 239 16.68 -7.62 -4.22
CA SER A 239 16.16 -6.83 -5.34
C SER A 239 17.00 -5.57 -5.62
N SER A 240 18.31 -5.59 -5.35
CA SER A 240 19.22 -4.43 -5.43
C SER A 240 19.26 -3.74 -6.80
N TYR A 241 18.92 -4.44 -7.87
CA TYR A 241 18.89 -3.88 -9.24
C TYR A 241 17.44 -3.64 -9.73
N VAL A 242 16.44 -3.72 -8.84
CA VAL A 242 15.03 -3.46 -9.15
C VAL A 242 14.62 -2.13 -8.54
N THR A 243 14.44 -1.11 -9.39
CA THR A 243 13.90 0.20 -9.01
C THR A 243 13.08 0.78 -10.16
N GLY A 244 12.02 1.52 -9.87
CA GLY A 244 11.07 2.03 -10.86
C GLY A 244 10.13 0.96 -11.45
N ALA A 245 10.14 -0.25 -10.91
CA ALA A 245 9.25 -1.31 -11.37
C ALA A 245 7.82 -1.13 -10.88
N ILE A 246 6.86 -1.50 -11.74
CA ILE A 246 5.43 -1.53 -11.43
C ILE A 246 4.96 -2.96 -11.66
N ILE A 247 4.80 -3.71 -10.57
CA ILE A 247 4.53 -5.16 -10.59
C ILE A 247 3.03 -5.40 -10.44
N PRO A 248 2.33 -5.95 -11.46
CA PRO A 248 0.95 -6.38 -11.32
C PRO A 248 0.86 -7.65 -10.46
N MET A 249 -0.12 -7.68 -9.56
CA MET A 249 -0.46 -8.85 -8.75
C MET A 249 -1.97 -9.08 -8.81
N ASP A 250 -2.49 -9.45 -9.98
CA ASP A 250 -3.92 -9.47 -10.28
C ASP A 250 -4.43 -10.80 -10.85
N GLY A 251 -3.63 -11.86 -10.72
CA GLY A 251 -3.99 -13.18 -11.22
C GLY A 251 -4.15 -13.25 -12.74
N ALA A 252 -3.35 -12.43 -13.46
CA ALA A 252 -3.38 -12.26 -14.92
C ALA A 252 -4.67 -11.61 -15.47
N LYS A 253 -5.43 -10.89 -14.61
CA LYS A 253 -6.66 -10.18 -15.03
C LYS A 253 -6.37 -9.10 -16.06
N THR A 254 -5.24 -8.39 -15.94
CA THR A 254 -4.88 -7.31 -16.84
C THR A 254 -3.99 -7.81 -17.96
N SER A 255 -4.38 -7.57 -19.19
CA SER A 255 -3.64 -7.97 -20.40
C SER A 255 -2.64 -6.93 -20.89
N THR A 256 -2.45 -5.82 -20.16
CA THR A 256 -1.50 -4.76 -20.54
C THR A 256 -0.09 -5.08 -20.05
N ILE A 257 0.88 -4.89 -20.93
CA ILE A 257 2.32 -5.02 -20.67
C ILE A 257 2.81 -3.76 -19.92
#